data_cd51766ef02a877f4612b32a24f862e9
#
_entry.id   cd51766ef02a877f4612b32a24f862e9
#
_cell.length_a   1.000
_cell.length_b   1.000
_cell.length_c   1.000
_cell.angle_alpha   90.00
_cell.angle_beta   90.00
_cell.angle_gamma   90.00
#
_symmetry.space_group_name_H-M   'P 1'
#
loop_
_entity.id
_entity.type
_entity.pdbx_description
1 polymer ?
#
loop_
_entity_poly.entity_id
_entity_poly.type
_entity_poly.pdbx_seq_one_letter_code
_entity_poly.pdbx_strand_id
1 'polypeptide(L)'
;MKIVGVDEVGLGCLAGPVIAAAVVLGNFKGTITFKDSKKTSANLRREQFELIKKNCYFSIGIATPKDVDKYNVLEASHLAMKRAIKSLSITPNKILIDGSHVPKDLENAESIIKGDDLVQEISAASIFAKHYRDN
;
A
#
# COMPACT_ATOMS: atom_id res chain seq x y z
N MET A 1 -13.85 -3.56 13.27
CA MET A 1 -13.46 -2.34 12.52
C MET A 1 -12.56 -2.72 11.35
N LYS A 2 -12.85 -2.16 10.19
CA LYS A 2 -12.05 -2.45 8.98
C LYS A 2 -11.01 -1.34 8.77
N ILE A 3 -9.77 -1.67 9.07
CA ILE A 3 -8.64 -0.76 8.93
C ILE A 3 -7.88 -1.14 7.66
N VAL A 4 -7.67 -0.18 6.76
CA VAL A 4 -6.85 -0.40 5.58
C VAL A 4 -5.50 0.26 5.78
N GLY A 5 -4.44 -0.47 5.43
CA GLY A 5 -3.10 0.08 5.32
C GLY A 5 -2.78 0.37 3.85
N VAL A 6 -2.13 1.48 3.59
CA VAL A 6 -1.81 1.93 2.24
C VAL A 6 -0.34 2.33 2.15
N ASP A 7 0.34 1.83 1.16
CA ASP A 7 1.73 2.22 0.87
C ASP A 7 1.96 2.17 -0.65
N GLU A 8 3.04 2.79 -1.11
CA GLU A 8 3.38 2.87 -2.52
C GLU A 8 4.83 2.51 -2.78
N VAL A 9 5.14 2.19 -4.04
CA VAL A 9 6.49 1.92 -4.53
C VAL A 9 6.65 2.52 -5.93
N GLY A 10 7.88 2.65 -6.38
CA GLY A 10 8.18 3.10 -7.74
C GLY A 10 8.79 4.47 -7.83
N LEU A 11 8.94 5.17 -6.70
CA LEU A 11 9.43 6.55 -6.69
C LEU A 11 10.90 6.68 -7.09
N GLY A 12 11.67 5.59 -7.05
CA GLY A 12 13.08 5.61 -7.43
C GLY A 12 13.31 5.46 -8.91
N CYS A 13 12.29 5.19 -9.69
CA CYS A 13 12.39 4.97 -11.12
C CYS A 13 11.94 6.22 -11.88
N LEU A 14 12.83 6.81 -12.66
CA LEU A 14 12.57 8.07 -13.34
C LEU A 14 11.46 8.02 -14.40
N ALA A 15 11.16 6.87 -14.94
CA ALA A 15 10.18 6.74 -16.02
C ALA A 15 9.12 5.67 -15.74
N GLY A 16 9.13 5.07 -14.57
CA GLY A 16 8.20 4.00 -14.25
C GLY A 16 6.90 4.50 -13.62
N PRO A 17 5.91 3.64 -13.51
CA PRO A 17 4.67 3.95 -12.80
C PRO A 17 4.88 3.95 -11.29
N VAL A 18 4.00 4.63 -10.57
CA VAL A 18 3.88 4.49 -9.12
C VAL A 18 2.78 3.48 -8.85
N ILE A 19 3.07 2.51 -8.02
CA ILE A 19 2.12 1.45 -7.65
C ILE A 19 1.84 1.57 -6.17
N ALA A 20 0.55 1.63 -5.81
CA ALA A 20 0.11 1.62 -4.42
C ALA A 20 -0.71 0.37 -4.16
N ALA A 21 -0.63 -0.14 -2.93
CA ALA A 21 -1.47 -1.22 -2.46
C ALA A 21 -2.29 -0.78 -1.27
N ALA A 22 -3.48 -1.31 -1.16
CA ALA A 22 -4.36 -1.15 0.00
C ALA A 22 -4.68 -2.55 0.52
N VAL A 23 -4.45 -2.78 1.81
CA VAL A 23 -4.66 -4.10 2.42
C VAL A 23 -5.47 -3.97 3.70
N VAL A 24 -6.50 -4.80 3.82
CA VAL A 24 -7.28 -4.95 5.06
C VAL A 24 -7.04 -6.35 5.59
N LEU A 25 -6.38 -6.44 6.74
CA LEU A 25 -6.04 -7.74 7.33
C LEU A 25 -7.26 -8.45 7.91
N GLY A 26 -8.17 -7.70 8.50
CA GLY A 26 -9.38 -8.30 9.08
C GLY A 26 -9.05 -9.35 10.12
N ASN A 27 -9.68 -10.51 10.01
CA ASN A 27 -9.48 -11.62 10.94
C ASN A 27 -8.08 -12.26 10.84
N PHE A 28 -7.34 -11.95 9.77
CA PHE A 28 -5.98 -12.46 9.60
C PHE A 28 -4.94 -11.70 10.43
N LYS A 29 -5.31 -10.54 10.96
CA LYS A 29 -4.42 -9.74 11.80
C LYS A 29 -4.00 -10.53 13.05
N GLY A 30 -2.69 -10.52 13.34
CA GLY A 30 -2.13 -11.23 14.48
C GLY A 30 -1.78 -12.69 14.20
N THR A 31 -2.18 -13.23 13.06
CA THR A 31 -1.84 -14.60 12.68
C THR A 31 -0.36 -14.74 12.38
N ILE A 32 0.20 -13.75 11.68
CA ILE A 32 1.64 -13.65 11.42
C ILE A 32 2.04 -12.18 11.59
N THR A 33 3.33 -11.95 11.73
CA THR A 33 3.88 -10.60 11.79
C THR A 33 4.51 -10.29 10.42
N PHE A 34 3.98 -9.27 9.75
CA PHE A 34 4.57 -8.79 8.51
C PHE A 34 5.78 -7.93 8.82
N LYS A 35 6.83 -8.10 8.05
CA LYS A 35 8.05 -7.29 8.19
C LYS A 35 8.13 -6.30 7.04
N ASP A 36 8.72 -5.13 7.33
CA ASP A 36 9.02 -4.13 6.31
C ASP A 36 9.69 -4.79 5.10
N SER A 37 9.23 -4.44 3.91
CA SER A 37 9.73 -5.00 2.66
C SER A 37 11.24 -4.79 2.46
N LYS A 38 11.81 -3.76 3.08
CA LYS A 38 13.26 -3.50 3.03
C LYS A 38 14.07 -4.49 3.85
N LYS A 39 13.44 -5.15 4.81
CA LYS A 39 14.08 -6.10 5.73
C LYS A 39 13.79 -7.55 5.39
N THR A 40 13.09 -7.80 4.29
CA THR A 40 12.70 -9.15 3.91
C THR A 40 13.42 -9.61 2.65
N SER A 41 13.68 -10.92 2.57
CA SER A 41 14.17 -11.53 1.34
C SER A 41 13.05 -11.60 0.30
N ALA A 42 13.43 -11.77 -0.97
CA ALA A 42 12.46 -11.93 -2.06
C ALA A 42 11.54 -13.14 -1.84
N ASN A 43 12.10 -14.25 -1.31
CA ASN A 43 11.32 -15.45 -1.04
C ASN A 43 10.29 -15.22 0.06
N LEU A 44 10.68 -14.54 1.14
CA LEU A 44 9.76 -14.24 2.23
C LEU A 44 8.66 -13.29 1.77
N ARG A 45 9.01 -12.27 0.97
CA ARG A 45 8.02 -11.36 0.39
C ARG A 45 6.98 -12.10 -0.45
N ARG A 46 7.42 -13.05 -1.26
CA ARG A 46 6.51 -13.85 -2.09
C ARG A 46 5.58 -14.69 -1.22
N GLU A 47 6.09 -15.31 -0.19
CA GLU A 47 5.27 -16.08 0.76
C GLU A 47 4.22 -15.19 1.42
N GLN A 48 4.63 -14.02 1.90
CA GLN A 48 3.73 -13.08 2.54
C GLN A 48 2.71 -12.50 1.55
N PHE A 49 3.13 -12.22 0.32
CA PHE A 49 2.23 -11.79 -0.74
C PHE A 49 1.11 -12.82 -0.98
N GLU A 50 1.46 -14.09 -1.07
CA GLU A 50 0.48 -15.15 -1.29
C GLU A 50 -0.47 -15.29 -0.09
N LEU A 51 0.05 -15.13 1.13
CA LEU A 51 -0.79 -15.16 2.34
C LEU A 51 -1.79 -13.99 2.35
N ILE A 52 -1.36 -12.80 1.99
CA ILE A 52 -2.23 -11.63 1.90
C ILE A 52 -3.31 -11.87 0.84
N LYS A 53 -2.89 -12.31 -0.34
CA LYS A 53 -3.78 -12.56 -1.46
C LYS A 53 -4.87 -13.58 -1.13
N LYS A 54 -4.52 -14.57 -0.33
CA LYS A 54 -5.43 -15.67 0.04
C LYS A 54 -6.36 -15.33 1.20
N ASN A 55 -5.92 -14.47 2.13
CA ASN A 55 -6.60 -14.29 3.42
C ASN A 55 -7.12 -12.87 3.67
N CYS A 56 -6.73 -11.90 2.89
CA CYS A 56 -7.02 -10.50 3.15
C CYS A 56 -7.77 -9.85 1.99
N TYR A 57 -8.43 -8.74 2.26
CA TYR A 57 -8.88 -7.86 1.17
C TYR A 57 -7.68 -7.03 0.72
N PHE A 58 -7.54 -6.87 -0.57
CA PHE A 58 -6.43 -6.10 -1.13
C PHE A 58 -6.86 -5.47 -2.44
N SER A 59 -6.13 -4.42 -2.83
CA SER A 59 -6.30 -3.79 -4.13
C SER A 59 -5.01 -3.08 -4.52
N ILE A 60 -4.90 -2.79 -5.81
CA ILE A 60 -3.76 -2.08 -6.39
C ILE A 60 -4.30 -0.82 -7.08
N GLY A 61 -3.56 0.27 -6.93
CA GLY A 61 -3.77 1.48 -7.69
C GLY A 61 -2.49 1.88 -8.40
N ILE A 62 -2.61 2.39 -9.61
CA ILE A 62 -1.44 2.72 -10.43
C ILE A 62 -1.56 4.16 -10.92
N ALA A 63 -0.48 4.94 -10.75
CA ALA A 63 -0.27 6.18 -11.46
C ALA A 63 0.68 5.89 -12.60
N THR A 64 0.25 6.16 -13.83
CA THR A 64 1.01 5.85 -15.04
C THR A 64 2.19 6.81 -15.18
N PRO A 65 3.19 6.50 -16.04
CA PRO A 65 4.25 7.48 -16.33
C PRO A 65 3.70 8.82 -16.80
N LYS A 66 2.59 8.84 -17.54
CA LYS A 66 1.93 10.10 -17.93
C LYS A 66 1.40 10.85 -16.72
N ASP A 67 0.83 10.16 -15.76
CA ASP A 67 0.37 10.77 -14.52
C ASP A 67 1.54 11.39 -13.75
N VAL A 68 2.68 10.69 -13.70
CA VAL A 68 3.88 11.19 -13.02
C VAL A 68 4.40 12.45 -13.70
N ASP A 69 4.37 12.49 -15.03
CA ASP A 69 4.79 13.67 -15.80
C ASP A 69 3.84 14.87 -15.60
N LYS A 70 2.54 14.60 -15.51
CA LYS A 70 1.52 15.64 -15.38
C LYS A 70 1.47 16.23 -13.97
N TYR A 71 1.57 15.37 -12.98
CA TYR A 71 1.57 15.73 -11.56
C TYR A 71 2.99 15.64 -11.05
N ASN A 72 3.30 16.17 -9.89
CA ASN A 72 4.60 15.88 -9.29
C ASN A 72 4.60 14.47 -8.67
N VAL A 73 5.74 14.04 -8.18
CA VAL A 73 5.91 12.69 -7.60
C VAL A 73 4.95 12.46 -6.43
N LEU A 74 4.80 13.44 -5.56
CA LEU A 74 3.90 13.33 -4.40
C LEU A 74 2.44 13.18 -4.84
N GLU A 75 2.00 14.00 -5.77
CA GLU A 75 0.62 13.93 -6.27
C GLU A 75 0.34 12.63 -7.02
N ALA A 76 1.32 12.13 -7.78
CA ALA A 76 1.19 10.85 -8.46
C ALA A 76 1.08 9.70 -7.45
N SER A 77 1.87 9.75 -6.39
CA SER A 77 1.79 8.79 -5.28
C SER A 77 0.40 8.80 -4.65
N HIS A 78 -0.11 9.99 -4.36
CA HIS A 78 -1.46 10.15 -3.79
C HIS A 78 -2.55 9.65 -4.74
N LEU A 79 -2.39 9.87 -6.04
CA LEU A 79 -3.33 9.38 -7.03
C LEU A 79 -3.36 7.84 -7.05
N ALA A 80 -2.20 7.21 -7.01
CA ALA A 80 -2.11 5.75 -6.94
C ALA A 80 -2.78 5.22 -5.67
N MET A 81 -2.53 5.85 -4.53
CA MET A 81 -3.13 5.46 -3.25
C MET A 81 -4.66 5.58 -3.28
N LYS A 82 -5.18 6.69 -3.81
CA LYS A 82 -6.64 6.88 -3.90
C LYS A 82 -7.27 5.85 -4.84
N ARG A 83 -6.60 5.51 -5.93
CA ARG A 83 -7.06 4.47 -6.85
C ARG A 83 -7.09 3.09 -6.18
N ALA A 84 -6.08 2.78 -5.37
CA ALA A 84 -6.04 1.54 -4.62
C ALA A 84 -7.21 1.45 -3.63
N ILE A 85 -7.43 2.51 -2.84
CA ILE A 85 -8.52 2.56 -1.86
C ILE A 85 -9.87 2.42 -2.55
N LYS A 86 -10.07 3.12 -3.64
CA LYS A 86 -11.33 3.09 -4.39
C LYS A 86 -11.60 1.72 -4.99
N SER A 87 -10.57 0.95 -5.31
CA SER A 87 -10.71 -0.38 -5.92
C SER A 87 -11.00 -1.49 -4.92
N LEU A 88 -10.94 -1.19 -3.61
CA LEU A 88 -11.29 -2.17 -2.59
C LEU A 88 -12.76 -2.58 -2.72
N SER A 89 -13.02 -3.88 -2.55
CA SER A 89 -14.39 -4.42 -2.58
C SER A 89 -15.19 -4.12 -1.33
N ILE A 90 -14.53 -3.61 -0.29
CA ILE A 90 -15.16 -3.22 0.96
C ILE A 90 -14.83 -1.77 1.28
N THR A 91 -15.67 -1.12 2.09
CA THR A 91 -15.44 0.24 2.55
C THR A 91 -14.72 0.20 3.91
N PRO A 92 -13.49 0.73 4.00
CA PRO A 92 -12.78 0.73 5.28
C PRO A 92 -13.37 1.79 6.23
N ASN A 93 -13.26 1.52 7.53
CA ASN A 93 -13.65 2.48 8.56
C ASN A 93 -12.51 3.47 8.84
N LYS A 94 -11.26 3.04 8.67
CA LYS A 94 -10.09 3.86 8.92
C LYS A 94 -9.02 3.55 7.89
N ILE A 95 -8.34 4.59 7.42
CA ILE A 95 -7.28 4.50 6.42
C ILE A 95 -5.97 4.95 7.06
N LEU A 96 -4.97 4.07 7.06
CA LEU A 96 -3.64 4.37 7.59
C LEU A 96 -2.65 4.37 6.43
N ILE A 97 -1.96 5.48 6.25
CA ILE A 97 -1.09 5.72 5.09
C ILE A 97 0.35 5.89 5.54
N ASP A 98 1.26 5.19 4.89
CA ASP A 98 2.68 5.39 5.13
C ASP A 98 3.11 6.76 4.61
N GLY A 99 3.83 7.51 5.45
CA GLY A 99 4.37 8.81 5.08
C GLY A 99 3.90 9.95 5.96
N SER A 100 4.12 11.16 5.48
CA SER A 100 3.87 12.38 6.24
C SER A 100 2.67 13.18 5.76
N HIS A 101 2.00 12.75 4.70
CA HIS A 101 0.90 13.50 4.08
C HIS A 101 -0.28 12.58 3.77
N VAL A 102 -1.46 13.07 4.06
CA VAL A 102 -2.71 12.41 3.68
C VAL A 102 -3.15 12.95 2.31
N PRO A 103 -3.47 12.08 1.34
CA PRO A 103 -4.03 12.53 0.07
C PRO A 103 -5.29 13.36 0.29
N LYS A 104 -5.53 14.34 -0.58
CA LYS A 104 -6.74 15.17 -0.52
C LYS A 104 -7.99 14.33 -0.70
N ASP A 105 -9.08 14.78 -0.11
CA ASP A 105 -10.41 14.21 -0.27
C ASP A 105 -10.58 12.80 0.33
N LEU A 106 -9.66 12.39 1.23
CA LEU A 106 -9.83 11.16 1.98
C LEU A 106 -10.34 11.48 3.40
N GLU A 107 -11.45 10.86 3.75
CA GLU A 107 -11.99 10.93 5.10
C GLU A 107 -11.46 9.77 5.94
N ASN A 108 -11.37 9.96 7.24
CA ASN A 108 -10.94 8.93 8.19
C ASN A 108 -9.55 8.37 7.87
N ALA A 109 -8.67 9.24 7.37
CA ALA A 109 -7.32 8.87 6.98
C ALA A 109 -6.30 9.54 7.88
N GLU A 110 -5.24 8.80 8.20
CA GLU A 110 -4.14 9.27 9.02
C GLU A 110 -2.81 8.83 8.38
N SER A 111 -1.85 9.74 8.30
CA SER A 111 -0.51 9.41 7.83
C SER A 111 0.37 9.04 9.02
N ILE A 112 1.22 8.04 8.82
CA ILE A 112 2.11 7.53 9.87
C ILE A 112 3.51 7.44 9.30
N ILE A 113 4.42 8.23 9.86
CA ILE A 113 5.83 8.20 9.46
C ILE A 113 6.39 6.84 9.84
N LYS A 114 7.08 6.19 8.91
CA LYS A 114 7.59 4.82 9.06
C LYS A 114 6.47 3.82 9.39
N GLY A 115 5.29 4.06 8.84
CA GLY A 115 4.14 3.20 9.08
C GLY A 115 4.38 1.76 8.66
N ASP A 116 5.18 1.53 7.64
CA ASP A 116 5.56 0.18 7.19
C ASP A 116 6.34 -0.61 8.26
N ASP A 117 6.98 0.07 9.21
CA ASP A 117 7.63 -0.56 10.38
C ASP A 117 6.68 -0.67 11.58
N LEU A 118 5.72 0.24 11.70
CA LEU A 118 4.95 0.43 12.92
C LEU A 118 3.54 -0.17 12.88
N VAL A 119 2.96 -0.30 11.69
CA VAL A 119 1.56 -0.72 11.50
C VAL A 119 1.51 -1.92 10.58
N GLN A 120 0.94 -3.03 11.04
CA GLN A 120 0.90 -4.28 10.29
C GLN A 120 0.13 -4.16 8.98
N GLU A 121 -0.95 -3.42 8.94
CA GLU A 121 -1.70 -3.17 7.71
C GLU A 121 -0.84 -2.44 6.67
N ILE A 122 -0.06 -1.47 7.10
CA ILE A 122 0.85 -0.73 6.20
C ILE A 122 2.01 -1.62 5.76
N SER A 123 2.57 -2.40 6.69
CA SER A 123 3.63 -3.36 6.36
C SER A 123 3.18 -4.35 5.29
N ALA A 124 1.97 -4.88 5.44
CA ALA A 124 1.38 -5.79 4.45
C ALA A 124 1.19 -5.09 3.10
N ALA A 125 0.71 -3.86 3.09
CA ALA A 125 0.54 -3.08 1.86
C ALA A 125 1.89 -2.84 1.17
N SER A 126 2.93 -2.50 1.93
CA SER A 126 4.28 -2.31 1.41
C SER A 126 4.80 -3.57 0.72
N ILE A 127 4.69 -4.70 1.39
CA ILE A 127 5.10 -6.00 0.86
C ILE A 127 4.34 -6.33 -0.43
N PHE A 128 3.03 -6.12 -0.41
CA PHE A 128 2.17 -6.42 -1.54
C PHE A 128 2.52 -5.55 -2.76
N ALA A 129 2.68 -4.25 -2.56
CA ALA A 129 3.02 -3.31 -3.63
C ALA A 129 4.38 -3.64 -4.25
N LYS A 130 5.37 -3.94 -3.43
CA LYS A 130 6.71 -4.25 -3.89
C LYS A 130 6.75 -5.55 -4.69
N HIS A 131 6.10 -6.59 -4.20
CA HIS A 131 6.05 -7.86 -4.93
C HIS A 131 5.31 -7.70 -6.25
N TYR A 132 4.20 -6.97 -6.25
CA TYR A 132 3.45 -6.69 -7.47
C TYR A 132 4.30 -5.96 -8.51
N ARG A 133 5.06 -4.94 -8.09
CA ARG A 133 5.95 -4.19 -8.98
C ARG A 133 7.05 -5.08 -9.57
N ASP A 134 7.64 -5.95 -8.77
CA ASP A 134 8.78 -6.78 -9.16
C ASP A 134 8.37 -7.96 -10.05
N ASN A 135 7.09 -8.20 -10.19
CA ASN A 135 6.53 -9.27 -11.01
C ASN A 135 5.46 -8.74 -11.95
#